data_47380445bb4e3274625f967e82648973
#
_entry.id   47380445bb4e3274625f967e82648973
#
_cell.length_a   1.000
_cell.length_b   1.000
_cell.length_c   1.000
_cell.angle_alpha   90.00
_cell.angle_beta   90.00
_cell.angle_gamma   90.00
#
_symmetry.space_group_name_H-M   'P 1'
#
loop_
_entity.id
_entity.type
_entity.pdbx_description
1 polymer ?
#
loop_
_entity_poly.entity_id
_entity_poly.type
_entity_poly.pdbx_seq_one_letter_code
_entity_poly.pdbx_strand_id
1 'polypeptide(L)'
;MLRILEEREKEIADGLNAASEGKRELEEANRKKEDIVQEAKKESAELVNQANQRAAQIVEDAKSAAGEEAERIKISAQNDIEQSTKRAREELRSEVATLAVAGAEKILNSEIDKEKNSELINELSKEL
;
A
#
# COMPACT_ATOMS: atom_id res chain seq x y z
N MET A 1 -27.41 62.47 63.85
CA MET A 1 -26.54 61.41 64.41
C MET A 1 -27.07 60.03 64.10
N LEU A 2 -28.30 59.76 64.35
CA LEU A 2 -28.92 58.45 64.02
C LEU A 2 -28.87 58.10 62.54
N ARG A 3 -28.99 59.06 61.65
CA ARG A 3 -28.90 58.88 60.18
C ARG A 3 -27.55 58.41 59.67
N ILE A 4 -26.48 58.89 60.25
CA ILE A 4 -25.09 58.56 59.94
C ILE A 4 -24.78 57.12 60.35
N LEU A 5 -25.28 56.72 61.54
CA LEU A 5 -25.16 55.35 62.02
C LEU A 5 -25.93 54.35 61.19
N GLU A 6 -27.16 54.70 60.83
CA GLU A 6 -27.99 53.84 59.91
C GLU A 6 -27.37 53.73 58.53
N GLU A 7 -26.84 54.79 57.96
CA GLU A 7 -26.12 54.74 56.66
C GLU A 7 -24.85 53.87 56.75
N ARG A 8 -24.09 53.93 57.79
CA ARG A 8 -22.92 53.11 58.04
C ARG A 8 -23.28 51.63 58.24
N GLU A 9 -24.33 51.35 58.99
CA GLU A 9 -24.84 49.97 59.15
C GLU A 9 -25.30 49.38 57.81
N LYS A 10 -25.95 50.18 56.99
CA LYS A 10 -26.39 49.78 55.65
C LYS A 10 -25.22 49.52 54.72
N GLU A 11 -24.20 50.39 54.72
CA GLU A 11 -22.98 50.22 53.94
C GLU A 11 -22.22 48.95 54.37
N ILE A 12 -22.15 48.66 55.66
CA ILE A 12 -21.52 47.44 56.15
C ILE A 12 -22.33 46.18 55.75
N ALA A 13 -23.65 46.24 55.85
CA ALA A 13 -24.53 45.16 55.49
C ALA A 13 -24.47 44.90 53.95
N ASP A 14 -24.46 45.96 53.15
CA ASP A 14 -24.33 45.86 51.70
C ASP A 14 -22.95 45.33 51.31
N GLY A 15 -21.90 45.73 51.98
CA GLY A 15 -20.55 45.23 51.81
C GLY A 15 -20.40 43.76 52.16
N LEU A 16 -21.02 43.31 53.25
CA LEU A 16 -21.03 41.90 53.67
C LEU A 16 -21.82 41.03 52.68
N ASN A 17 -22.97 41.52 52.20
CA ASN A 17 -23.75 40.84 51.17
C ASN A 17 -22.99 40.72 49.83
N ALA A 18 -22.34 41.79 49.40
CA ALA A 18 -21.51 41.78 48.21
C ALA A 18 -20.32 40.83 48.34
N ALA A 19 -19.67 40.80 49.51
CA ALA A 19 -18.59 39.85 49.78
C ALA A 19 -19.07 38.39 49.80
N SER A 20 -20.25 38.12 50.38
CA SER A 20 -20.88 36.81 50.41
C SER A 20 -21.26 36.33 49.00
N GLU A 21 -21.87 37.22 48.19
CA GLU A 21 -22.16 36.93 46.79
C GLU A 21 -20.92 36.67 45.94
N GLY A 22 -19.89 37.51 46.12
CA GLY A 22 -18.61 37.33 45.46
C GLY A 22 -17.94 36.00 45.79
N LYS A 23 -18.01 35.59 47.07
CA LYS A 23 -17.52 34.30 47.53
C LYS A 23 -18.30 33.14 46.90
N ARG A 24 -19.62 33.24 46.82
CA ARG A 24 -20.47 32.24 46.20
C ARG A 24 -20.21 32.13 44.69
N GLU A 25 -20.06 33.26 44.01
CA GLU A 25 -19.73 33.30 42.58
C GLU A 25 -18.36 32.69 42.31
N LEU A 26 -17.38 32.93 43.20
CA LEU A 26 -16.05 32.32 43.11
C LEU A 26 -16.10 30.79 43.28
N GLU A 27 -16.89 30.30 44.24
CA GLU A 27 -17.08 28.86 44.45
C GLU A 27 -17.79 28.20 43.25
N GLU A 28 -18.80 28.86 42.69
CA GLU A 28 -19.47 28.39 41.46
C GLU A 28 -18.51 28.39 40.27
N ALA A 29 -17.71 29.44 40.11
CA ALA A 29 -16.71 29.52 39.05
C ALA A 29 -15.66 28.42 39.17
N ASN A 30 -15.21 28.14 40.40
CA ASN A 30 -14.27 27.04 40.66
C ASN A 30 -14.88 25.66 40.33
N ARG A 31 -16.15 25.43 40.68
CA ARG A 31 -16.85 24.20 40.32
C ARG A 31 -16.98 24.05 38.80
N LYS A 32 -17.40 25.10 38.11
CA LYS A 32 -17.47 25.10 36.64
C LYS A 32 -16.12 24.85 36.01
N LYS A 33 -15.07 25.46 36.55
CA LYS A 33 -13.69 25.23 36.12
C LYS A 33 -13.29 23.76 36.26
N GLU A 34 -13.57 23.14 37.40
CA GLU A 34 -13.28 21.73 37.64
C GLU A 34 -14.06 20.82 36.66
N ASP A 35 -15.35 21.10 36.48
CA ASP A 35 -16.20 20.36 35.56
C ASP A 35 -15.70 20.47 34.12
N ILE A 36 -15.33 21.67 33.69
CA ILE A 36 -14.77 21.90 32.34
C ILE A 36 -13.44 21.17 32.17
N VAL A 37 -12.56 21.22 33.19
CA VAL A 37 -11.28 20.51 33.13
C VAL A 37 -11.49 18.99 33.09
N GLN A 38 -12.41 18.45 33.88
CA GLN A 38 -12.72 17.01 33.85
C GLN A 38 -13.33 16.58 32.51
N GLU A 39 -14.26 17.36 31.99
CA GLU A 39 -14.86 17.09 30.69
C GLU A 39 -13.80 17.14 29.57
N ALA A 40 -12.94 18.16 29.60
CA ALA A 40 -11.83 18.27 28.64
C ALA A 40 -10.86 17.09 28.72
N LYS A 41 -10.55 16.62 29.93
CA LYS A 41 -9.71 15.41 30.11
C LYS A 41 -10.39 14.16 29.56
N LYS A 42 -11.69 14.02 29.78
CA LYS A 42 -12.47 12.90 29.28
C LYS A 42 -12.53 12.90 27.74
N GLU A 43 -12.86 14.05 27.15
CA GLU A 43 -12.84 14.21 25.69
C GLU A 43 -11.47 13.95 25.09
N SER A 44 -10.42 14.44 25.75
CA SER A 44 -9.04 14.21 25.32
C SER A 44 -8.68 12.74 25.36
N ALA A 45 -9.07 12.02 26.42
CA ALA A 45 -8.83 10.59 26.54
C ALA A 45 -9.60 9.80 25.47
N GLU A 46 -10.84 10.16 25.19
CA GLU A 46 -11.64 9.56 24.13
C GLU A 46 -11.03 9.82 22.76
N LEU A 47 -10.58 11.04 22.49
CA LEU A 47 -9.94 11.42 21.24
C LEU A 47 -8.64 10.63 21.01
N VAL A 48 -7.81 10.50 22.04
CA VAL A 48 -6.58 9.70 21.97
C VAL A 48 -6.92 8.23 21.73
N ASN A 49 -7.92 7.71 22.40
CA ASN A 49 -8.35 6.31 22.21
C ASN A 49 -8.86 6.06 20.79
N GLN A 50 -9.70 6.96 20.28
CA GLN A 50 -10.18 6.90 18.89
C GLN A 50 -9.03 7.01 17.89
N ALA A 51 -8.06 7.89 18.15
CA ALA A 51 -6.88 8.04 17.30
C ALA A 51 -6.03 6.77 17.28
N ASN A 52 -5.85 6.13 18.42
CA ASN A 52 -5.14 4.85 18.53
C ASN A 52 -5.87 3.71 17.78
N GLN A 53 -7.19 3.64 17.92
CA GLN A 53 -7.99 2.66 17.19
C GLN A 53 -7.93 2.89 15.67
N ARG A 54 -8.01 4.15 15.25
CA ARG A 54 -7.88 4.51 13.84
C ARG A 54 -6.49 4.19 13.30
N ALA A 55 -5.44 4.46 14.08
CA ALA A 55 -4.07 4.13 13.71
C ALA A 55 -3.88 2.61 13.56
N ALA A 56 -4.41 1.81 14.48
CA ALA A 56 -4.39 0.36 14.40
C ALA A 56 -5.13 -0.16 13.16
N GLN A 57 -6.30 0.44 12.86
CA GLN A 57 -7.06 0.08 11.66
C GLN A 57 -6.33 0.44 10.36
N ILE A 58 -5.70 1.60 10.30
CA ILE A 58 -4.88 2.02 9.15
C ILE A 58 -3.73 1.04 8.91
N VAL A 59 -3.04 0.62 9.97
CA VAL A 59 -1.95 -0.35 9.87
C VAL A 59 -2.47 -1.70 9.38
N GLU A 60 -3.59 -2.18 9.90
CA GLU A 60 -4.19 -3.44 9.48
C GLU A 60 -4.65 -3.40 8.03
N ASP A 61 -5.32 -2.32 7.62
CA ASP A 61 -5.74 -2.11 6.24
C ASP A 61 -4.54 -2.04 5.28
N ALA A 62 -3.47 -1.37 5.69
CA ALA A 62 -2.23 -1.29 4.92
C ALA A 62 -1.56 -2.66 4.76
N LYS A 63 -1.55 -3.48 5.81
CA LYS A 63 -1.04 -4.86 5.75
C LYS A 63 -1.86 -5.72 4.81
N SER A 64 -3.18 -5.62 4.90
CA SER A 64 -4.10 -6.35 4.01
C SER A 64 -3.91 -5.94 2.55
N ALA A 65 -3.84 -4.64 2.28
CA ALA A 65 -3.61 -4.11 0.93
C ALA A 65 -2.24 -4.52 0.38
N ALA A 66 -1.20 -4.49 1.21
CA ALA A 66 0.14 -4.95 0.83
C ALA A 66 0.17 -6.45 0.50
N GLY A 67 -0.54 -7.27 1.27
CA GLY A 67 -0.69 -8.70 1.02
C GLY A 67 -1.40 -8.98 -0.30
N GLU A 68 -2.50 -8.29 -0.57
CA GLU A 68 -3.24 -8.41 -1.85
C GLU A 68 -2.39 -7.97 -3.04
N GLU A 69 -1.68 -6.86 -2.91
CA GLU A 69 -0.79 -6.37 -3.97
C GLU A 69 0.39 -7.32 -4.23
N ALA A 70 0.99 -7.88 -3.17
CA ALA A 70 2.03 -8.89 -3.30
C ALA A 70 1.54 -10.13 -4.04
N GLU A 71 0.34 -10.61 -3.74
CA GLU A 71 -0.27 -11.75 -4.43
C GLU A 71 -0.57 -11.43 -5.90
N ARG A 72 -1.09 -10.24 -6.17
CA ARG A 72 -1.34 -9.76 -7.54
C ARG A 72 -0.05 -9.69 -8.37
N ILE A 73 1.03 -9.17 -7.79
CA ILE A 73 2.34 -9.11 -8.44
C ILE A 73 2.87 -10.52 -8.71
N LYS A 74 2.70 -11.44 -7.77
CA LYS A 74 3.11 -12.83 -7.90
C LYS A 74 2.41 -13.54 -9.05
N ILE A 75 1.09 -13.39 -9.14
CA ILE A 75 0.27 -13.96 -10.21
C ILE A 75 0.65 -13.37 -11.56
N SER A 76 0.82 -12.04 -11.62
CA SER A 76 1.24 -11.34 -12.83
C SER A 76 2.62 -11.80 -13.32
N ALA A 77 3.59 -11.92 -12.40
CA ALA A 77 4.93 -12.41 -12.70
C ALA A 77 4.90 -13.87 -13.20
N GLN A 78 4.07 -14.70 -12.61
CA GLN A 78 3.91 -16.09 -13.02
C GLN A 78 3.31 -16.21 -14.43
N ASN A 79 2.31 -15.39 -14.74
CA ASN A 79 1.73 -15.30 -16.09
C ASN A 79 2.76 -14.82 -17.12
N ASP A 80 3.57 -13.82 -16.77
CA ASP A 80 4.63 -13.31 -17.65
C ASP A 80 5.70 -14.36 -17.91
N ILE A 81 6.07 -15.15 -16.90
CA ILE A 81 7.02 -16.27 -17.04
C ILE A 81 6.43 -17.34 -17.96
N GLU A 82 5.17 -17.70 -17.80
CA GLU A 82 4.50 -18.67 -18.68
C GLU A 82 4.45 -18.21 -20.14
N GLN A 83 4.12 -16.95 -20.37
CA GLN A 83 4.13 -16.36 -21.71
C GLN A 83 5.52 -16.33 -22.32
N SER A 84 6.53 -15.91 -21.54
CA SER A 84 7.92 -15.89 -21.99
C SER A 84 8.43 -17.29 -22.32
N THR A 85 8.06 -18.28 -21.50
CA THR A 85 8.41 -19.69 -21.72
C THR A 85 7.77 -20.23 -23.01
N LYS A 86 6.50 -19.93 -23.24
CA LYS A 86 5.81 -20.32 -24.50
C LYS A 86 6.45 -19.67 -25.71
N ARG A 87 6.75 -18.39 -25.65
CA ARG A 87 7.41 -17.65 -26.71
C ARG A 87 8.79 -18.22 -27.03
N ALA A 88 9.59 -18.49 -26.01
CA ALA A 88 10.92 -19.09 -26.14
C ALA A 88 10.83 -20.49 -26.78
N ARG A 89 9.85 -21.30 -26.37
CA ARG A 89 9.62 -22.62 -26.98
C ARG A 89 9.24 -22.52 -28.44
N GLU A 90 8.38 -21.60 -28.83
CA GLU A 90 7.97 -21.38 -30.22
C GLU A 90 9.15 -20.89 -31.07
N GLU A 91 9.96 -19.97 -30.56
CA GLU A 91 11.17 -19.51 -31.23
C GLU A 91 12.18 -20.65 -31.43
N LEU A 92 12.43 -21.45 -30.40
CA LEU A 92 13.31 -22.61 -30.47
C LEU A 92 12.76 -23.67 -31.47
N ARG A 93 11.47 -23.91 -31.44
CA ARG A 93 10.83 -24.84 -32.38
C ARG A 93 10.99 -24.39 -33.84
N SER A 94 10.83 -23.08 -34.07
CA SER A 94 11.05 -22.46 -35.38
C SER A 94 12.51 -22.57 -35.84
N GLU A 95 13.45 -22.27 -34.94
CA GLU A 95 14.87 -22.39 -35.21
C GLU A 95 15.30 -23.84 -35.48
N VAL A 96 14.82 -24.80 -34.69
CA VAL A 96 15.08 -26.22 -34.89
C VAL A 96 14.50 -26.69 -36.22
N ALA A 97 13.29 -26.26 -36.57
CA ALA A 97 12.70 -26.57 -37.85
C ALA A 97 13.53 -26.01 -39.03
N THR A 98 14.00 -24.79 -38.93
CA THR A 98 14.88 -24.16 -39.92
C THR A 98 16.20 -24.89 -40.05
N LEU A 99 16.83 -25.26 -38.95
CA LEU A 99 18.06 -26.04 -38.91
C LEU A 99 17.87 -27.46 -39.49
N ALA A 100 16.75 -28.09 -39.17
CA ALA A 100 16.42 -29.42 -39.71
C ALA A 100 16.24 -29.39 -41.21
N VAL A 101 15.57 -28.38 -41.74
CA VAL A 101 15.40 -28.20 -43.20
C VAL A 101 16.75 -27.89 -43.85
N ALA A 102 17.55 -27.02 -43.28
CA ALA A 102 18.89 -26.68 -43.79
C ALA A 102 19.82 -27.89 -43.76
N GLY A 103 19.76 -28.70 -42.70
CA GLY A 103 20.50 -29.95 -42.61
C GLY A 103 20.05 -30.98 -43.64
N ALA A 104 18.76 -31.15 -43.85
CA ALA A 104 18.19 -32.04 -44.87
C ALA A 104 18.60 -31.60 -46.30
N GLU A 105 18.55 -30.30 -46.60
CA GLU A 105 19.01 -29.77 -47.90
C GLU A 105 20.50 -30.05 -48.11
N LYS A 106 21.35 -29.87 -47.10
CA LYS A 106 22.77 -30.18 -47.17
C LYS A 106 23.02 -31.66 -47.45
N ILE A 107 22.30 -32.54 -46.79
CA ILE A 107 22.41 -33.99 -46.97
C ILE A 107 21.96 -34.38 -48.39
N LEU A 108 20.83 -33.87 -48.85
CA LEU A 108 20.31 -34.11 -50.21
C LEU A 108 21.28 -33.62 -51.28
N ASN A 109 21.82 -32.43 -51.13
CA ASN A 109 22.81 -31.89 -52.09
C ASN A 109 24.09 -32.72 -52.10
N SER A 110 24.55 -33.17 -50.94
CA SER A 110 25.70 -34.09 -50.86
C SER A 110 25.44 -35.43 -51.51
N GLU A 111 24.25 -36.00 -51.35
CA GLU A 111 23.84 -37.25 -52.04
C GLU A 111 23.69 -37.06 -53.55
N ILE A 112 23.07 -35.96 -54.00
CA ILE A 112 22.96 -35.60 -55.41
C ILE A 112 24.33 -35.39 -56.02
N ASP A 113 25.25 -34.71 -55.35
CA ASP A 113 26.62 -34.54 -55.82
C ASP A 113 27.38 -35.84 -55.89
N LYS A 114 27.19 -36.75 -54.96
CA LYS A 114 27.74 -38.11 -55.01
C LYS A 114 27.20 -38.92 -56.18
N GLU A 115 25.89 -38.85 -56.43
CA GLU A 115 25.27 -39.51 -57.58
C GLU A 115 25.77 -38.91 -58.91
N LYS A 116 25.83 -37.59 -59.01
CA LYS A 116 26.39 -36.89 -60.18
C LYS A 116 27.85 -37.26 -60.41
N ASN A 117 28.63 -37.25 -59.34
CA ASN A 117 30.04 -37.63 -59.39
C ASN A 117 30.23 -39.08 -59.72
N SER A 118 29.37 -39.98 -59.27
CA SER A 118 29.36 -41.39 -59.59
C SER A 118 29.00 -41.63 -61.06
N GLU A 119 28.01 -40.92 -61.58
CA GLU A 119 27.64 -40.98 -63.01
C GLU A 119 28.75 -40.42 -63.90
N LEU A 120 29.37 -39.29 -63.51
CA LEU A 120 30.50 -38.76 -64.24
C LEU A 120 31.70 -39.69 -64.23
N ILE A 121 32.00 -40.34 -63.13
CA ILE A 121 33.09 -41.31 -63.00
C ILE A 121 32.74 -42.58 -63.89
N ASN A 122 31.48 -43.00 -63.92
CA ASN A 122 31.04 -44.10 -64.75
C ASN A 122 31.10 -43.77 -66.25
N GLU A 123 30.71 -42.55 -66.64
CA GLU A 123 30.84 -42.08 -68.03
C GLU A 123 32.31 -41.97 -68.44
N LEU A 124 33.17 -41.43 -67.62
CA LEU A 124 34.60 -41.36 -67.83
C LEU A 124 35.26 -42.75 -67.92
N SER A 125 34.78 -43.73 -67.18
CA SER A 125 35.20 -45.11 -67.15
C SER A 125 34.80 -45.84 -68.42
N LYS A 126 33.70 -45.43 -69.09
CA LYS A 126 33.20 -45.99 -70.37
C LYS A 126 33.97 -45.49 -71.61
N GLU A 127 34.56 -44.31 -71.50
CA GLU A 127 35.40 -43.71 -72.58
C GLU A 127 36.84 -44.27 -72.60
N LEU A 128 37.21 -44.95 -71.57
CA LEU A 128 38.50 -45.61 -71.46
C LEU A 128 38.36 -47.05 -71.87
#